data_72d110bd9de40f7b8f3187769775a38d
#
_entry.id   72d110bd9de40f7b8f3187769775a38d
#
_cell.length_a   1.000
_cell.length_b   1.000
_cell.length_c   1.000
_cell.angle_alpha   90.00
_cell.angle_beta   90.00
_cell.angle_gamma   90.00
#
_symmetry.space_group_name_H-M   'P 1'
#
loop_
_entity.id
_entity.type
_entity.pdbx_description
1 polymer ?
#
loop_
_entity_poly.entity_id
_entity_poly.type
_entity_poly.pdbx_seq_one_letter_code
_entity_poly.pdbx_strand_id
1 'polypeptide(L)'
;MEEEIKIDIEEMAKAGLHFGHKTSKVHPKMFPYIFGVRNTIHIIDLEKTKEKLKEALNFIQKLIKEKKIILVVGTKIQFRELVKEFANQFNFPYVNYRWLGGIFTNFDVMKKRAEYLKELEEKKEKGEFEKYTKKEKMILEKKLKRLKEKFEGIKNLERLPDAVLILDMEKEKLAVKEARKMGIKIIAISHTNVDPTLADFPIPANDDSISSVSYILGKIKEAILSVKK
;
A
#
# COMPACT_ATOMS: atom_id res chain seq x y z
N MET A 1 -2.82 26.03 -13.12
CA MET A 1 -3.70 25.07 -13.84
C MET A 1 -3.26 23.68 -13.41
N GLU A 2 -4.17 22.85 -12.89
CA GLU A 2 -3.84 21.48 -12.55
C GLU A 2 -3.70 20.70 -13.86
N GLU A 3 -2.52 20.16 -14.14
CA GLU A 3 -2.33 19.27 -15.30
C GLU A 3 -3.23 18.05 -15.10
N GLU A 4 -4.26 17.91 -15.89
CA GLU A 4 -5.18 16.76 -15.82
C GLU A 4 -4.44 15.51 -16.26
N ILE A 5 -4.27 14.54 -15.34
CA ILE A 5 -3.56 13.30 -15.60
C ILE A 5 -4.35 12.51 -16.64
N LYS A 6 -3.74 12.26 -17.78
CA LYS A 6 -4.35 11.47 -18.84
C LYS A 6 -4.46 10.00 -18.44
N ILE A 7 -5.69 9.50 -18.32
CA ILE A 7 -5.98 8.10 -18.03
C ILE A 7 -6.64 7.53 -19.28
N ASP A 8 -5.96 6.56 -19.91
CA ASP A 8 -6.42 5.92 -21.15
C ASP A 8 -6.99 4.54 -20.83
N ILE A 9 -8.22 4.27 -21.30
CA ILE A 9 -8.92 3.00 -21.10
C ILE A 9 -8.22 1.86 -21.84
N GLU A 10 -7.62 2.12 -23.01
CA GLU A 10 -6.88 1.09 -23.74
C GLU A 10 -5.62 0.65 -23.00
N GLU A 11 -4.89 1.61 -22.39
CA GLU A 11 -3.73 1.29 -21.54
C GLU A 11 -4.16 0.47 -20.32
N MET A 12 -5.28 0.86 -19.67
CA MET A 12 -5.84 0.13 -18.53
C MET A 12 -6.21 -1.31 -18.92
N ALA A 13 -6.83 -1.49 -20.07
CA ALA A 13 -7.20 -2.81 -20.60
C ALA A 13 -5.95 -3.66 -20.89
N LYS A 14 -4.92 -3.09 -21.52
CA LYS A 14 -3.63 -3.76 -21.79
C LYS A 14 -2.92 -4.16 -20.51
N ALA A 15 -2.97 -3.33 -19.46
CA ALA A 15 -2.42 -3.64 -18.16
C ALA A 15 -3.26 -4.66 -17.37
N GLY A 16 -4.44 -5.04 -17.85
CA GLY A 16 -5.28 -6.08 -17.26
C GLY A 16 -6.06 -5.66 -16.01
N LEU A 17 -6.37 -4.35 -15.86
CA LEU A 17 -7.13 -3.83 -14.72
C LEU A 17 -8.56 -4.38 -14.68
N HIS A 18 -9.12 -4.74 -15.85
CA HIS A 18 -10.50 -5.18 -16.01
C HIS A 18 -10.78 -6.61 -15.54
N PHE A 19 -9.74 -7.41 -15.27
CA PHE A 19 -9.95 -8.79 -14.82
C PHE A 19 -10.37 -8.83 -13.34
N GLY A 20 -11.56 -9.41 -13.11
CA GLY A 20 -12.09 -9.70 -11.78
C GLY A 20 -11.80 -11.14 -11.34
N HIS A 21 -12.35 -11.53 -10.21
CA HIS A 21 -12.34 -12.93 -9.73
C HIS A 21 -13.44 -13.75 -10.40
N LYS A 22 -13.41 -15.07 -10.15
CA LYS A 22 -14.49 -15.99 -10.55
C LYS A 22 -15.83 -15.54 -9.94
N THR A 23 -16.93 -15.85 -10.64
CA THR A 23 -18.29 -15.50 -10.22
C THR A 23 -18.66 -16.00 -8.81
N SER A 24 -18.02 -17.09 -8.37
CA SER A 24 -18.20 -17.63 -7.00
C SER A 24 -17.57 -16.78 -5.90
N LYS A 25 -16.71 -15.80 -6.26
CA LYS A 25 -15.98 -14.94 -5.31
C LYS A 25 -16.28 -13.46 -5.61
N VAL A 26 -17.50 -13.04 -5.36
CA VAL A 26 -17.90 -11.65 -5.55
C VAL A 26 -18.52 -11.09 -4.27
N HIS A 27 -18.17 -9.84 -3.95
CA HIS A 27 -18.84 -9.12 -2.89
C HIS A 27 -20.05 -8.35 -3.48
N PRO A 28 -21.25 -8.43 -2.87
CA PRO A 28 -22.47 -7.80 -3.44
C PRO A 28 -22.30 -6.31 -3.76
N LYS A 29 -21.60 -5.56 -2.92
CA LYS A 29 -21.38 -4.13 -3.12
C LYS A 29 -20.42 -3.80 -4.29
N MET A 30 -19.77 -4.80 -4.90
CA MET A 30 -18.97 -4.61 -6.11
C MET A 30 -19.77 -4.68 -7.40
N PHE A 31 -21.03 -5.17 -7.38
CA PHE A 31 -21.85 -5.24 -8.60
C PHE A 31 -21.95 -3.91 -9.38
N PRO A 32 -22.05 -2.74 -8.75
CA PRO A 32 -22.07 -1.47 -9.50
C PRO A 32 -20.81 -1.23 -10.34
N TYR A 33 -19.67 -1.85 -10.02
CA TYR A 33 -18.39 -1.71 -10.70
C TYR A 33 -18.09 -2.85 -11.67
N ILE A 34 -19.02 -3.80 -11.85
CA ILE A 34 -18.86 -4.94 -12.75
C ILE A 34 -19.60 -4.63 -14.05
N PHE A 35 -18.87 -4.72 -15.17
CA PHE A 35 -19.42 -4.56 -16.51
C PHE A 35 -20.18 -5.82 -16.94
N GLY A 36 -19.66 -7.01 -16.61
CA GLY A 36 -20.25 -8.28 -17.02
C GLY A 36 -19.44 -9.48 -16.57
N VAL A 37 -19.74 -10.64 -17.16
CA VAL A 37 -19.03 -11.91 -16.90
C VAL A 37 -18.58 -12.51 -18.22
N ARG A 38 -17.31 -12.95 -18.27
CA ARG A 38 -16.75 -13.69 -19.42
C ARG A 38 -16.02 -14.93 -18.89
N ASN A 39 -16.34 -16.09 -19.41
CA ASN A 39 -15.74 -17.37 -19.01
C ASN A 39 -15.67 -17.56 -17.47
N THR A 40 -16.80 -17.35 -16.79
CA THR A 40 -16.91 -17.43 -15.31
C THR A 40 -16.09 -16.42 -14.51
N ILE A 41 -15.50 -15.43 -15.16
CA ILE A 41 -14.73 -14.35 -14.54
C ILE A 41 -15.49 -13.03 -14.68
N HIS A 42 -15.58 -12.26 -13.60
CA HIS A 42 -16.14 -10.92 -13.66
C HIS A 42 -15.21 -9.98 -14.43
N ILE A 43 -15.81 -9.09 -15.20
CA ILE A 43 -15.10 -8.01 -15.89
C ILE A 43 -15.45 -6.70 -15.19
N ILE A 44 -14.43 -6.01 -14.70
CA ILE A 44 -14.58 -4.70 -14.03
C ILE A 44 -14.79 -3.63 -15.10
N ASP A 45 -15.67 -2.69 -14.82
CA ASP A 45 -15.97 -1.54 -15.66
C ASP A 45 -14.82 -0.51 -15.58
N LEU A 46 -14.07 -0.38 -16.67
CA LEU A 46 -12.92 0.52 -16.73
C LEU A 46 -13.30 2.00 -16.74
N GLU A 47 -14.51 2.37 -17.17
CA GLU A 47 -14.96 3.76 -17.12
C GLU A 47 -15.14 4.18 -15.64
N LYS A 48 -15.77 3.34 -14.83
CA LYS A 48 -15.90 3.55 -13.38
C LYS A 48 -14.57 3.50 -12.67
N THR A 49 -13.67 2.60 -13.09
CA THR A 49 -12.30 2.57 -12.57
C THR A 49 -11.59 3.89 -12.84
N LYS A 50 -11.69 4.42 -14.06
CA LYS A 50 -11.12 5.71 -14.46
C LYS A 50 -11.64 6.86 -13.60
N GLU A 51 -12.96 6.91 -13.39
CA GLU A 51 -13.60 7.92 -12.53
C GLU A 51 -13.06 7.84 -11.09
N LYS A 52 -13.09 6.65 -10.48
CA LYS A 52 -12.62 6.44 -9.11
C LYS A 52 -11.12 6.64 -8.96
N LEU A 53 -10.34 6.29 -9.96
CA LEU A 53 -8.90 6.58 -9.98
C LEU A 53 -8.66 8.10 -10.01
N LYS A 54 -9.39 8.87 -10.83
CA LYS A 54 -9.28 10.34 -10.82
C LYS A 54 -9.58 10.94 -9.45
N GLU A 55 -10.66 10.50 -8.79
CA GLU A 55 -10.99 10.94 -7.43
C GLU A 55 -9.84 10.68 -6.45
N ALA A 56 -9.26 9.46 -6.49
CA ALA A 56 -8.14 9.07 -5.65
C ALA A 56 -6.88 9.90 -5.95
N LEU A 57 -6.56 10.15 -7.22
CA LEU A 57 -5.41 10.97 -7.62
C LEU A 57 -5.55 12.42 -7.15
N ASN A 58 -6.72 13.03 -7.29
CA ASN A 58 -7.00 14.37 -6.81
C ASN A 58 -6.82 14.47 -5.28
N PHE A 59 -7.28 13.45 -4.56
CA PHE A 59 -7.09 13.40 -3.11
C PHE A 59 -5.60 13.25 -2.73
N ILE A 60 -4.85 12.40 -3.43
CA ILE A 60 -3.40 12.26 -3.22
C ILE A 60 -2.68 13.58 -3.48
N GLN A 61 -3.00 14.29 -4.58
CA GLN A 61 -2.42 15.60 -4.87
C GLN A 61 -2.67 16.59 -3.74
N LYS A 62 -3.90 16.62 -3.19
CA LYS A 62 -4.22 17.45 -2.02
C LYS A 62 -3.37 17.11 -0.81
N LEU A 63 -3.21 15.82 -0.48
CA LEU A 63 -2.37 15.38 0.62
C LEU A 63 -0.90 15.80 0.44
N ILE A 64 -0.38 15.71 -0.78
CA ILE A 64 1.01 16.12 -1.07
C ILE A 64 1.18 17.64 -0.93
N LYS A 65 0.22 18.46 -1.42
CA LYS A 65 0.22 19.91 -1.23
C LYS A 65 0.22 20.30 0.25
N GLU A 66 -0.52 19.56 1.06
CA GLU A 66 -0.61 19.76 2.53
C GLU A 66 0.55 19.12 3.31
N LYS A 67 1.53 18.53 2.65
CA LYS A 67 2.66 17.79 3.27
C LYS A 67 2.20 16.71 4.26
N LYS A 68 1.10 16.04 3.95
CA LYS A 68 0.55 14.95 4.73
C LYS A 68 1.31 13.64 4.51
N ILE A 69 1.29 12.76 5.50
CA ILE A 69 1.98 11.47 5.44
C ILE A 69 1.04 10.41 4.86
N ILE A 70 1.51 9.74 3.80
CA ILE A 70 0.82 8.60 3.18
C ILE A 70 1.63 7.35 3.47
N LEU A 71 1.02 6.35 4.13
CA LEU A 71 1.62 5.03 4.33
C LEU A 71 1.23 4.10 3.18
N VAL A 72 2.20 3.45 2.54
CA VAL A 72 1.94 2.50 1.45
C VAL A 72 1.97 1.07 1.99
N VAL A 73 0.91 0.28 1.70
CA VAL A 73 0.77 -1.09 2.21
C VAL A 73 0.52 -2.07 1.06
N GLY A 74 1.41 -3.05 0.93
CA GLY A 74 1.26 -4.12 -0.05
C GLY A 74 2.16 -5.30 0.27
N THR A 75 1.60 -6.34 0.90
CA THR A 75 2.38 -7.48 1.44
C THR A 75 2.39 -8.72 0.53
N LYS A 76 1.67 -8.71 -0.61
CA LYS A 76 1.81 -9.76 -1.62
C LYS A 76 3.27 -9.86 -2.07
N ILE A 77 3.79 -11.09 -2.19
CA ILE A 77 5.21 -11.33 -2.51
C ILE A 77 5.62 -10.61 -3.79
N GLN A 78 4.73 -10.63 -4.81
CA GLN A 78 4.97 -9.98 -6.10
C GLN A 78 5.05 -8.45 -6.03
N PHE A 79 4.54 -7.82 -4.98
CA PHE A 79 4.51 -6.36 -4.84
C PHE A 79 5.58 -5.80 -3.90
N ARG A 80 6.31 -6.65 -3.18
CA ARG A 80 7.25 -6.22 -2.14
C ARG A 80 8.29 -5.22 -2.63
N GLU A 81 8.94 -5.54 -3.75
CA GLU A 81 9.96 -4.65 -4.32
C GLU A 81 9.30 -3.41 -4.93
N LEU A 82 8.18 -3.57 -5.64
CA LEU A 82 7.44 -2.46 -6.24
C LEU A 82 7.01 -1.43 -5.19
N VAL A 83 6.49 -1.90 -4.04
CA VAL A 83 6.11 -1.04 -2.91
C VAL A 83 7.33 -0.32 -2.34
N LYS A 84 8.44 -1.03 -2.16
CA LYS A 84 9.68 -0.48 -1.62
C LYS A 84 10.27 0.59 -2.53
N GLU A 85 10.36 0.32 -3.83
CA GLU A 85 10.86 1.27 -4.83
C GLU A 85 9.99 2.52 -4.90
N PHE A 86 8.66 2.33 -5.00
CA PHE A 86 7.70 3.44 -5.04
C PHE A 86 7.79 4.31 -3.78
N ALA A 87 7.79 3.68 -2.60
CA ALA A 87 7.84 4.40 -1.33
C ALA A 87 9.17 5.16 -1.14
N ASN A 88 10.30 4.53 -1.46
CA ASN A 88 11.62 5.16 -1.36
C ASN A 88 11.76 6.36 -2.30
N GLN A 89 11.16 6.30 -3.50
CA GLN A 89 11.22 7.42 -4.46
C GLN A 89 10.60 8.71 -3.91
N PHE A 90 9.59 8.59 -3.04
CA PHE A 90 8.85 9.71 -2.48
C PHE A 90 9.07 9.93 -0.99
N ASN A 91 9.93 9.13 -0.36
CA ASN A 91 10.17 9.10 1.09
C ASN A 91 8.88 8.80 1.89
N PHE A 92 8.04 7.93 1.36
CA PHE A 92 6.84 7.47 2.06
C PHE A 92 7.18 6.32 3.01
N PRO A 93 6.56 6.25 4.20
CA PRO A 93 6.56 5.05 5.00
C PRO A 93 5.83 3.92 4.27
N TYR A 94 6.27 2.67 4.48
CA TYR A 94 5.66 1.52 3.82
C TYR A 94 5.65 0.26 4.67
N VAL A 95 4.75 -0.67 4.34
CA VAL A 95 4.71 -2.04 4.86
C VAL A 95 4.59 -3.00 3.68
N ASN A 96 5.69 -3.75 3.42
CA ASN A 96 5.76 -4.64 2.25
C ASN A 96 5.95 -6.13 2.59
N TYR A 97 6.09 -6.48 3.87
CA TYR A 97 6.32 -7.87 4.27
C TYR A 97 5.08 -8.50 4.91
N ARG A 98 4.58 -7.91 6.00
CA ARG A 98 3.38 -8.33 6.72
C ARG A 98 2.86 -7.17 7.56
N TRP A 99 1.55 -6.94 7.53
CA TRP A 99 0.92 -6.05 8.49
C TRP A 99 1.00 -6.61 9.90
N LEU A 100 1.48 -5.83 10.84
CA LEU A 100 1.50 -6.18 12.25
C LEU A 100 0.29 -5.53 12.93
N GLY A 101 -0.53 -6.33 13.61
CA GLY A 101 -1.63 -5.76 14.40
C GLY A 101 -1.10 -4.75 15.41
N GLY A 102 -1.75 -3.57 15.45
CA GLY A 102 -1.37 -2.48 16.32
C GLY A 102 -0.52 -1.38 15.66
N ILE A 103 -0.19 -1.47 14.39
CA ILE A 103 0.58 -0.38 13.71
C ILE A 103 -0.14 0.96 13.87
N PHE A 104 -1.47 1.00 13.80
CA PHE A 104 -2.22 2.23 14.05
C PHE A 104 -2.80 2.27 15.46
N THR A 105 -3.41 1.18 15.92
CA THR A 105 -4.13 1.15 17.20
C THR A 105 -3.24 1.08 18.43
N ASN A 106 -1.98 0.70 18.29
CA ASN A 106 -0.97 0.65 19.35
C ASN A 106 0.36 1.25 18.87
N PHE A 107 0.26 2.45 18.30
CA PHE A 107 1.35 3.12 17.60
C PHE A 107 2.58 3.32 18.48
N ASP A 108 2.41 3.72 19.73
CA ASP A 108 3.52 3.99 20.67
C ASP A 108 4.40 2.75 20.89
N VAL A 109 3.80 1.58 21.02
CA VAL A 109 4.55 0.33 21.16
C VAL A 109 5.28 -0.03 19.88
N MET A 110 4.64 0.19 18.73
CA MET A 110 5.27 -0.06 17.42
C MET A 110 6.43 0.91 17.16
N LYS A 111 6.30 2.17 17.55
CA LYS A 111 7.36 3.18 17.49
C LYS A 111 8.57 2.77 18.31
N LYS A 112 8.39 2.36 19.58
CA LYS A 112 9.48 1.85 20.43
C LYS A 112 10.20 0.64 19.81
N ARG A 113 9.49 -0.24 19.11
CA ARG A 113 10.11 -1.37 18.41
C ARG A 113 10.89 -0.93 17.17
N ALA A 114 10.43 0.10 16.47
CA ALA A 114 11.16 0.70 15.35
C ALA A 114 12.42 1.44 15.84
N GLU A 115 12.35 2.15 16.97
CA GLU A 115 13.50 2.77 17.63
C GLU A 115 14.53 1.70 18.05
N TYR A 116 14.07 0.60 18.63
CA TYR A 116 14.95 -0.53 18.97
C TYR A 116 15.66 -1.13 17.74
N LEU A 117 15.00 -1.15 16.58
CA LEU A 117 15.66 -1.54 15.32
C LEU A 117 16.81 -0.60 14.99
N LYS A 118 16.60 0.74 15.08
CA LYS A 118 17.65 1.74 14.84
C LYS A 118 18.83 1.55 15.78
N GLU A 119 18.58 1.36 17.06
CA GLU A 119 19.63 1.10 18.06
C GLU A 119 20.46 -0.16 17.72
N LEU A 120 19.81 -1.24 17.26
CA LEU A 120 20.51 -2.46 16.87
C LEU A 120 21.33 -2.27 15.57
N GLU A 121 20.83 -1.47 14.62
CA GLU A 121 21.57 -1.10 13.41
C GLU A 121 22.85 -0.31 13.79
N GLU A 122 22.70 0.71 14.61
CA GLU A 122 23.85 1.52 15.09
C GLU A 122 24.88 0.69 15.85
N LYS A 123 24.45 -0.22 16.75
CA LYS A 123 25.35 -1.12 17.47
C LYS A 123 26.13 -2.03 16.52
N LYS A 124 25.48 -2.50 15.44
CA LYS A 124 26.14 -3.31 14.41
C LYS A 124 27.17 -2.49 13.65
N GLU A 125 26.82 -1.25 13.24
CA GLU A 125 27.72 -0.35 12.51
C GLU A 125 28.93 0.06 13.35
N LYS A 126 28.76 0.26 14.66
CA LYS A 126 29.84 0.54 15.62
C LYS A 126 30.71 -0.67 15.95
N GLY A 127 30.43 -1.84 15.34
CA GLY A 127 31.19 -3.07 15.58
C GLY A 127 30.97 -3.70 16.96
N GLU A 128 29.95 -3.29 17.71
CA GLU A 128 29.69 -3.83 19.04
C GLU A 128 29.36 -5.32 19.03
N PHE A 129 28.87 -5.85 17.88
CA PHE A 129 28.59 -7.27 17.71
C PHE A 129 29.86 -8.14 17.71
N GLU A 130 31.03 -7.58 17.48
CA GLU A 130 32.34 -8.29 17.55
C GLU A 130 32.70 -8.70 18.99
N LYS A 131 32.14 -8.02 20.00
CA LYS A 131 32.37 -8.29 21.44
C LYS A 131 31.65 -9.55 21.94
N TYR A 132 30.70 -10.06 21.17
CA TYR A 132 29.88 -11.23 21.54
C TYR A 132 30.45 -12.54 21.00
N THR A 133 30.08 -13.63 21.64
CA THR A 133 30.43 -14.97 21.15
C THR A 133 29.79 -15.23 19.75
N LYS A 134 30.38 -16.13 18.95
CA LYS A 134 29.89 -16.48 17.61
C LYS A 134 28.38 -16.86 17.62
N LYS A 135 27.93 -17.56 18.66
CA LYS A 135 26.54 -17.97 18.82
C LYS A 135 25.62 -16.76 19.08
N GLU A 136 26.00 -15.87 19.97
CA GLU A 136 25.24 -14.64 20.29
C GLU A 136 25.17 -13.70 19.09
N LYS A 137 26.30 -13.49 18.39
CA LYS A 137 26.35 -12.70 17.15
C LYS A 137 25.34 -13.22 16.13
N MET A 138 25.29 -14.53 15.91
CA MET A 138 24.32 -15.13 14.99
C MET A 138 22.86 -14.94 15.43
N ILE A 139 22.58 -14.97 16.74
CA ILE A 139 21.24 -14.72 17.29
C ILE A 139 20.83 -13.26 17.06
N LEU A 140 21.75 -12.30 17.34
CA LEU A 140 21.53 -10.88 17.13
C LEU A 140 21.31 -10.53 15.66
N GLU A 141 22.08 -11.11 14.75
CA GLU A 141 21.91 -10.93 13.30
C GLU A 141 20.56 -11.47 12.81
N LYS A 142 20.14 -12.66 13.27
CA LYS A 142 18.80 -13.20 12.97
C LYS A 142 17.68 -12.29 13.52
N LYS A 143 17.86 -11.76 14.73
CA LYS A 143 16.91 -10.83 15.33
C LYS A 143 16.82 -9.53 14.52
N LEU A 144 17.96 -8.95 14.16
CA LEU A 144 18.06 -7.75 13.34
C LEU A 144 17.35 -7.95 11.98
N LYS A 145 17.65 -9.05 11.28
CA LYS A 145 17.00 -9.38 10.01
C LYS A 145 15.47 -9.43 10.13
N ARG A 146 14.95 -10.12 11.15
CA ARG A 146 13.50 -10.22 11.40
C ARG A 146 12.85 -8.88 11.74
N LEU A 147 13.57 -7.99 12.45
CA LEU A 147 13.09 -6.65 12.76
C LEU A 147 13.09 -5.77 11.51
N LYS A 148 14.14 -5.83 10.67
CA LYS A 148 14.20 -5.13 9.39
C LYS A 148 13.02 -5.49 8.50
N GLU A 149 12.75 -6.76 8.28
CA GLU A 149 11.62 -7.22 7.47
C GLU A 149 10.27 -6.63 7.93
N LYS A 150 10.13 -6.32 9.22
CA LYS A 150 8.86 -5.86 9.82
C LYS A 150 8.75 -4.36 9.96
N PHE A 151 9.85 -3.67 10.23
CA PHE A 151 9.85 -2.28 10.68
C PHE A 151 10.66 -1.34 9.79
N GLU A 152 11.42 -1.84 8.79
CA GLU A 152 12.28 -0.99 7.95
C GLU A 152 11.50 0.16 7.31
N GLY A 153 10.34 -0.13 6.73
CA GLY A 153 9.56 0.87 6.04
C GLY A 153 8.83 1.86 6.94
N ILE A 154 8.70 1.57 8.24
CA ILE A 154 8.03 2.46 9.21
C ILE A 154 8.99 3.00 10.27
N LYS A 155 10.29 2.74 10.16
CA LYS A 155 11.28 3.15 11.16
C LYS A 155 11.37 4.66 11.38
N ASN A 156 11.01 5.46 10.38
CA ASN A 156 11.03 6.92 10.44
C ASN A 156 9.63 7.54 10.64
N LEU A 157 8.63 6.72 10.94
CA LEU A 157 7.28 7.20 11.15
C LEU A 157 7.14 7.74 12.59
N GLU A 158 7.11 9.05 12.75
CA GLU A 158 7.05 9.72 14.06
C GLU A 158 5.64 9.91 14.58
N ARG A 159 4.65 10.00 13.69
CA ARG A 159 3.22 10.16 14.01
C ARG A 159 2.37 9.27 13.10
N LEU A 160 1.11 9.07 13.48
CA LEU A 160 0.15 8.36 12.62
C LEU A 160 0.06 9.01 11.24
N PRO A 161 -0.03 8.21 10.15
CA PRO A 161 -0.21 8.73 8.81
C PRO A 161 -1.60 9.36 8.66
N ASP A 162 -1.71 10.33 7.76
CA ASP A 162 -2.97 10.99 7.45
C ASP A 162 -3.83 10.15 6.48
N ALA A 163 -3.16 9.34 5.67
CA ALA A 163 -3.80 8.39 4.75
C ALA A 163 -2.99 7.11 4.58
N VAL A 164 -3.66 6.04 4.17
CA VAL A 164 -3.04 4.77 3.81
C VAL A 164 -3.43 4.38 2.38
N LEU A 165 -2.43 4.00 1.58
CA LEU A 165 -2.59 3.43 0.25
C LEU A 165 -2.45 1.90 0.35
N ILE A 166 -3.54 1.17 0.13
CA ILE A 166 -3.60 -0.29 0.25
C ILE A 166 -3.71 -0.91 -1.14
N LEU A 167 -2.79 -1.80 -1.49
CA LEU A 167 -2.77 -2.44 -2.81
C LEU A 167 -3.67 -3.69 -2.90
N ASP A 168 -4.04 -4.29 -1.76
CA ASP A 168 -4.92 -5.46 -1.69
C ASP A 168 -5.75 -5.41 -0.40
N MET A 169 -7.03 -5.09 -0.53
CA MET A 169 -7.91 -4.98 0.65
C MET A 169 -8.23 -6.33 1.31
N GLU A 170 -8.25 -7.40 0.53
CA GLU A 170 -8.57 -8.74 1.06
C GLU A 170 -7.46 -9.24 1.97
N LYS A 171 -6.21 -9.11 1.52
CA LYS A 171 -5.05 -9.52 2.29
C LYS A 171 -4.79 -8.61 3.48
N GLU A 172 -5.02 -7.32 3.31
CA GLU A 172 -4.73 -6.28 4.31
C GLU A 172 -5.98 -5.90 5.13
N LYS A 173 -6.93 -6.81 5.33
CA LYS A 173 -8.16 -6.59 6.12
C LYS A 173 -7.90 -5.96 7.49
N LEU A 174 -6.80 -6.35 8.14
CA LEU A 174 -6.46 -5.84 9.45
C LEU A 174 -6.02 -4.37 9.37
N ALA A 175 -5.23 -4.00 8.35
CA ALA A 175 -4.85 -2.62 8.10
C ALA A 175 -6.08 -1.73 7.84
N VAL A 176 -7.03 -2.21 7.01
CA VAL A 176 -8.29 -1.52 6.74
C VAL A 176 -9.09 -1.30 8.03
N LYS A 177 -9.23 -2.34 8.88
CA LYS A 177 -9.97 -2.23 10.15
C LYS A 177 -9.32 -1.24 11.11
N GLU A 178 -7.99 -1.28 11.24
CA GLU A 178 -7.26 -0.35 12.13
C GLU A 178 -7.33 1.08 11.60
N ALA A 179 -7.15 1.31 10.30
CA ALA A 179 -7.25 2.62 9.69
C ALA A 179 -8.63 3.25 9.93
N ARG A 180 -9.71 2.50 9.71
CA ARG A 180 -11.07 2.96 9.99
C ARG A 180 -11.29 3.30 11.47
N LYS A 181 -10.78 2.46 12.37
CA LYS A 181 -10.90 2.70 13.83
C LYS A 181 -10.21 3.99 14.26
N MET A 182 -9.10 4.33 13.59
CA MET A 182 -8.30 5.52 13.88
C MET A 182 -8.69 6.75 13.05
N GLY A 183 -9.68 6.63 12.16
CA GLY A 183 -10.12 7.73 11.29
C GLY A 183 -9.11 8.10 10.19
N ILE A 184 -8.16 7.21 9.87
CA ILE A 184 -7.16 7.39 8.82
C ILE A 184 -7.85 7.17 7.47
N LYS A 185 -7.64 8.07 6.51
CA LYS A 185 -8.21 7.97 5.17
C LYS A 185 -7.64 6.81 4.38
N ILE A 186 -8.49 6.02 3.74
CA ILE A 186 -8.12 4.81 3.02
C ILE A 186 -8.28 5.01 1.52
N ILE A 187 -7.18 4.90 0.79
CA ILE A 187 -7.13 4.77 -0.66
C ILE A 187 -6.79 3.31 -0.95
N ALA A 188 -7.61 2.59 -1.69
CA ALA A 188 -7.34 1.17 -1.87
C ALA A 188 -7.74 0.65 -3.24
N ILE A 189 -6.94 -0.29 -3.76
CA ILE A 189 -7.35 -1.11 -4.90
C ILE A 189 -8.38 -2.12 -4.39
N SER A 190 -9.57 -2.10 -5.00
CA SER A 190 -10.70 -2.92 -4.59
C SER A 190 -11.01 -3.95 -5.67
N HIS A 191 -10.63 -5.19 -5.42
CA HIS A 191 -10.98 -6.29 -6.31
C HIS A 191 -12.44 -6.73 -6.11
N THR A 192 -12.97 -7.57 -6.97
CA THR A 192 -14.39 -7.98 -6.97
C THR A 192 -14.86 -8.74 -5.73
N ASN A 193 -13.94 -9.24 -4.89
CA ASN A 193 -14.22 -10.04 -3.68
C ASN A 193 -14.27 -9.25 -2.37
N VAL A 194 -14.08 -7.92 -2.42
CA VAL A 194 -14.03 -7.06 -1.22
C VAL A 194 -15.16 -6.04 -1.18
N ASP A 195 -15.46 -5.52 0.01
CA ASP A 195 -16.40 -4.41 0.20
C ASP A 195 -15.72 -3.07 -0.13
N PRO A 196 -16.04 -2.41 -1.26
CA PRO A 196 -15.41 -1.15 -1.64
C PRO A 196 -15.76 0.00 -0.70
N THR A 197 -16.87 -0.09 0.04
CA THR A 197 -17.30 0.96 0.98
C THR A 197 -16.45 1.04 2.24
N LEU A 198 -15.52 0.09 2.43
CA LEU A 198 -14.55 0.14 3.50
C LEU A 198 -13.40 1.13 3.22
N ALA A 199 -13.17 1.48 1.96
CA ALA A 199 -12.22 2.51 1.56
C ALA A 199 -12.94 3.84 1.33
N ASP A 200 -12.28 4.97 1.67
CA ASP A 200 -12.79 6.30 1.35
C ASP A 200 -12.65 6.59 -0.17
N PHE A 201 -11.58 6.09 -0.76
CA PHE A 201 -11.27 6.20 -2.20
C PHE A 201 -10.99 4.81 -2.78
N PRO A 202 -12.03 4.02 -3.09
CA PRO A 202 -11.85 2.72 -3.72
C PRO A 202 -11.49 2.88 -5.19
N ILE A 203 -10.52 2.09 -5.65
CA ILE A 203 -10.12 2.00 -7.06
C ILE A 203 -10.49 0.58 -7.52
N PRO A 204 -11.64 0.39 -8.18
CA PRO A 204 -12.05 -0.93 -8.68
C PRO A 204 -11.06 -1.40 -9.75
N ALA A 205 -10.25 -2.40 -9.44
CA ALA A 205 -9.25 -2.94 -10.37
C ALA A 205 -8.74 -4.31 -9.91
N ASN A 206 -8.01 -4.96 -10.81
CA ASN A 206 -7.30 -6.20 -10.53
C ASN A 206 -6.11 -5.94 -9.59
N ASP A 207 -6.13 -6.54 -8.41
CA ASP A 207 -5.06 -6.46 -7.43
C ASP A 207 -4.12 -7.68 -7.41
N ASP A 208 -4.31 -8.64 -8.35
CA ASP A 208 -3.47 -9.83 -8.48
C ASP A 208 -2.36 -9.66 -9.51
N SER A 209 -2.56 -8.82 -10.53
CA SER A 209 -1.59 -8.61 -11.60
C SER A 209 -0.58 -7.52 -11.28
N ILE A 210 0.71 -7.82 -11.46
CA ILE A 210 1.80 -6.84 -11.31
C ILE A 210 1.61 -5.67 -12.29
N SER A 211 1.22 -5.94 -13.54
CA SER A 211 1.01 -4.90 -14.56
C SER A 211 -0.13 -3.94 -14.17
N SER A 212 -1.22 -4.47 -13.61
CA SER A 212 -2.36 -3.65 -13.14
C SER A 212 -1.93 -2.73 -12.00
N VAL A 213 -1.29 -3.27 -10.97
CA VAL A 213 -0.84 -2.49 -9.81
C VAL A 213 0.25 -1.48 -10.21
N SER A 214 1.19 -1.88 -11.09
CA SER A 214 2.23 -0.97 -11.61
C SER A 214 1.64 0.19 -12.39
N TYR A 215 0.59 -0.02 -13.19
CA TYR A 215 -0.11 1.03 -13.91
C TYR A 215 -0.73 2.06 -12.92
N ILE A 216 -1.44 1.57 -11.91
CA ILE A 216 -2.05 2.44 -10.90
C ILE A 216 -0.99 3.23 -10.14
N LEU A 217 0.08 2.58 -9.67
CA LEU A 217 1.20 3.26 -9.00
C LEU A 217 1.92 4.24 -9.93
N GLY A 218 2.01 3.94 -11.24
CA GLY A 218 2.52 4.85 -12.27
C GLY A 218 1.70 6.14 -12.36
N LYS A 219 0.36 6.02 -12.39
CA LYS A 219 -0.54 7.20 -12.40
C LYS A 219 -0.48 7.98 -11.08
N ILE A 220 -0.35 7.30 -9.94
CA ILE A 220 -0.12 7.97 -8.65
C ILE A 220 1.23 8.71 -8.66
N LYS A 221 2.27 8.13 -9.24
CA LYS A 221 3.58 8.78 -9.40
C LYS A 221 3.46 10.04 -10.25
N GLU A 222 2.77 10.00 -11.39
CA GLU A 222 2.50 11.16 -12.24
C GLU A 222 1.79 12.27 -11.44
N ALA A 223 0.78 11.88 -10.63
CA ALA A 223 0.04 12.82 -9.78
C ALA A 223 0.92 13.51 -8.71
N ILE A 224 1.83 12.76 -8.10
CA ILE A 224 2.74 13.32 -7.09
C ILE A 224 3.75 14.27 -7.74
N LEU A 225 4.29 13.89 -8.91
CA LEU A 225 5.28 14.70 -9.63
C LEU A 225 4.68 15.99 -10.18
N SER A 226 3.41 16.00 -10.59
CA SER A 226 2.74 17.22 -11.06
C SER A 226 2.56 18.30 -9.97
N VAL A 227 2.54 17.88 -8.70
CA VAL A 227 2.43 18.79 -7.54
C VAL A 227 3.80 19.30 -7.08
N LYS A 228 4.88 18.54 -7.32
CA LYS A 228 6.24 18.91 -6.89
C LYS A 228 6.99 19.81 -7.88
N LYS A 229 6.41 20.04 -9.06
CA LYS A 229 6.86 21.08 -10.02
C LYS A 229 6.32 22.45 -9.59
#